data_7035b480e40cc62cf2ab493ca818fb78
#
_entry.id   7035b480e40cc62cf2ab493ca818fb78
#
_cell.length_a   1.000
_cell.length_b   1.000
_cell.length_c   1.000
_cell.angle_alpha   90.00
_cell.angle_beta   90.00
_cell.angle_gamma   90.00
#
_symmetry.space_group_name_H-M   'P 1'
#
loop_
_entity.id
_entity.type
_entity.pdbx_description
1 polymer ?
#
loop_
_entity_poly.entity_id
_entity_poly.type
_entity_poly.pdbx_seq_one_letter_code
_entity_poly.pdbx_strand_id
1 'polypeptide(L)'
;MASPSTAAEDNKLLASLSLAMVERPRATLQELASAVGVSKATLYRFCRTREQLVERLLSHGTALISQSIEVAQLHTSPPLEALRRLIATHLEHREVATFLMYYWKDASTPPTADADWEVALDSFFLRGQEEGVFRIDMPAPVLTELWVTIFLGLVDGERRGRIARSGLASLIERAFLQGAAHK
;
A
#
# COMPACT_ATOMS: atom_id res chain seq x y z
N MET A 1 -17.21 -12.35 -17.23
CA MET A 1 -16.91 -10.94 -16.94
C MET A 1 -17.75 -10.53 -15.74
N ALA A 2 -17.12 -10.16 -14.62
CA ALA A 2 -17.84 -9.65 -13.45
C ALA A 2 -18.36 -8.23 -13.77
N SER A 3 -19.58 -7.90 -13.31
CA SER A 3 -20.13 -6.56 -13.48
C SER A 3 -19.30 -5.54 -12.67
N PRO A 4 -19.13 -4.29 -13.15
CA PRO A 4 -18.33 -3.27 -12.45
C PRO A 4 -18.78 -3.01 -11.01
N SER A 5 -20.06 -3.19 -10.71
CA SER A 5 -20.60 -3.09 -9.35
C SER A 5 -20.06 -4.18 -8.41
N THR A 6 -19.91 -5.40 -8.90
CA THR A 6 -19.39 -6.53 -8.10
C THR A 6 -17.91 -6.35 -7.77
N ALA A 7 -17.11 -5.82 -8.71
CA ALA A 7 -15.68 -5.56 -8.47
C ALA A 7 -15.45 -4.46 -7.42
N ALA A 8 -16.25 -3.41 -7.43
CA ALA A 8 -16.16 -2.33 -6.45
C ALA A 8 -16.57 -2.81 -5.03
N GLU A 9 -17.59 -3.66 -4.95
CA GLU A 9 -18.02 -4.30 -3.68
C GLU A 9 -16.96 -5.25 -3.15
N ASP A 10 -16.32 -6.03 -4.02
CA ASP A 10 -15.23 -6.94 -3.66
C ASP A 10 -14.01 -6.15 -3.14
N ASN A 11 -13.62 -5.05 -3.80
CA ASN A 11 -12.52 -4.19 -3.36
C ASN A 11 -12.79 -3.58 -1.98
N LYS A 12 -14.02 -3.11 -1.73
CA LYS A 12 -14.41 -2.58 -0.41
C LYS A 12 -14.37 -3.66 0.67
N LEU A 13 -14.79 -4.87 0.35
CA LEU A 13 -14.73 -6.00 1.27
C LEU A 13 -13.28 -6.36 1.58
N LEU A 14 -12.40 -6.41 0.57
CA LEU A 14 -10.97 -6.69 0.74
C LEU A 14 -10.29 -5.63 1.61
N ALA A 15 -10.55 -4.35 1.40
CA ALA A 15 -10.03 -3.27 2.23
C ALA A 15 -10.49 -3.41 3.70
N SER A 16 -11.77 -3.70 3.93
CA SER A 16 -12.31 -3.91 5.28
C SER A 16 -11.71 -5.14 5.96
N LEU A 17 -11.52 -6.24 5.22
CA LEU A 17 -10.88 -7.46 5.73
C LEU A 17 -9.39 -7.22 6.04
N SER A 18 -8.69 -6.44 5.22
CA SER A 18 -7.30 -6.03 5.47
C SER A 18 -7.17 -5.34 6.82
N LEU A 19 -8.01 -4.36 7.10
CA LEU A 19 -8.02 -3.64 8.37
C LEU A 19 -8.38 -4.56 9.55
N ALA A 20 -9.44 -5.38 9.40
CA ALA A 20 -9.87 -6.31 10.44
C ALA A 20 -8.78 -7.35 10.80
N MET A 21 -8.00 -7.79 9.82
CA MET A 21 -6.87 -8.70 10.01
C MET A 21 -5.74 -8.06 10.83
N VAL A 22 -5.46 -6.77 10.61
CA VAL A 22 -4.45 -6.02 11.38
C VAL A 22 -4.92 -5.76 12.80
N GLU A 23 -6.19 -5.37 12.98
CA GLU A 23 -6.75 -5.07 14.31
C GLU A 23 -6.95 -6.33 15.17
N ARG A 24 -7.24 -7.46 14.53
CA ARG A 24 -7.52 -8.74 15.18
C ARG A 24 -6.69 -9.88 14.58
N PRO A 25 -5.36 -9.91 14.82
CA PRO A 25 -4.46 -10.86 14.16
C PRO A 25 -4.75 -12.34 14.44
N ARG A 26 -5.51 -12.64 15.49
CA ARG A 26 -5.86 -14.01 15.88
C ARG A 26 -7.33 -14.37 15.61
N ALA A 27 -8.10 -13.46 15.00
CA ALA A 27 -9.51 -13.69 14.72
C ALA A 27 -9.72 -14.84 13.74
N THR A 28 -10.73 -15.65 14.00
CA THR A 28 -11.23 -16.68 13.09
C THR A 28 -11.93 -16.04 11.88
N LEU A 29 -12.11 -16.79 10.79
CA LEU A 29 -12.86 -16.30 9.63
C LEU A 29 -14.28 -15.86 10.01
N GLN A 30 -14.92 -16.52 10.97
CA GLN A 30 -16.24 -16.14 11.42
C GLN A 30 -16.25 -14.81 12.16
N GLU A 31 -15.27 -14.56 13.01
CA GLU A 31 -15.10 -13.28 13.71
C GLU A 31 -14.75 -12.15 12.74
N LEU A 32 -13.92 -12.44 11.73
CA LEU A 32 -13.62 -11.48 10.65
C LEU A 32 -14.87 -11.14 9.84
N ALA A 33 -15.66 -12.14 9.44
CA ALA A 33 -16.93 -11.92 8.74
C ALA A 33 -17.87 -10.99 9.55
N SER A 34 -18.01 -11.27 10.85
CA SER A 34 -18.80 -10.45 11.76
C SER A 34 -18.26 -9.03 11.88
N ALA A 35 -16.93 -8.87 11.97
CA ALA A 35 -16.26 -7.57 12.09
C ALA A 35 -16.48 -6.66 10.88
N VAL A 36 -16.52 -7.24 9.67
CA VAL A 36 -16.75 -6.48 8.42
C VAL A 36 -18.21 -6.45 7.98
N GLY A 37 -19.13 -7.03 8.78
CA GLY A 37 -20.57 -6.96 8.53
C GLY A 37 -21.06 -7.85 7.38
N VAL A 38 -20.34 -8.95 7.06
CA VAL A 38 -20.80 -9.92 6.06
C VAL A 38 -21.20 -11.25 6.70
N SER A 39 -22.03 -12.04 6.00
CA SER A 39 -22.40 -13.36 6.46
C SER A 39 -21.20 -14.32 6.40
N LYS A 40 -21.18 -15.32 7.30
CA LYS A 40 -20.21 -16.42 7.24
C LYS A 40 -20.21 -17.08 5.85
N ALA A 41 -21.40 -17.31 5.28
CA ALA A 41 -21.54 -17.92 3.95
C ALA A 41 -20.89 -17.06 2.85
N THR A 42 -21.02 -15.73 2.94
CA THR A 42 -20.39 -14.79 2.01
C THR A 42 -18.87 -14.90 2.08
N LEU A 43 -18.29 -14.86 3.30
CA LEU A 43 -16.84 -14.95 3.44
C LEU A 43 -16.32 -16.35 3.03
N TYR A 44 -17.03 -17.44 3.36
CA TYR A 44 -16.63 -18.80 3.00
C TYR A 44 -16.72 -19.08 1.48
N ARG A 45 -17.56 -18.35 0.75
CA ARG A 45 -17.56 -18.37 -0.72
C ARG A 45 -16.31 -17.64 -1.26
N PHE A 46 -15.82 -16.67 -0.54
CA PHE A 46 -14.65 -15.89 -0.90
C PHE A 46 -13.33 -16.60 -0.55
N CYS A 47 -13.22 -17.16 0.66
CA CYS A 47 -12.07 -17.94 1.12
C CYS A 47 -12.52 -19.00 2.14
N ARG A 48 -11.90 -20.18 2.11
CA ARG A 48 -12.26 -21.29 3.01
C ARG A 48 -11.35 -21.38 4.23
N THR A 49 -10.12 -20.87 4.12
CA THR A 49 -9.13 -20.87 5.20
C THR A 49 -8.56 -19.48 5.42
N ARG A 50 -7.92 -19.28 6.56
CA ARG A 50 -7.25 -18.02 6.89
C ARG A 50 -6.07 -17.76 5.94
N GLU A 51 -5.32 -18.80 5.61
CA GLU A 51 -4.19 -18.76 4.69
C GLU A 51 -4.64 -18.28 3.29
N GLN A 52 -5.75 -18.83 2.78
CA GLN A 52 -6.36 -18.37 1.53
C GLN A 52 -6.80 -16.91 1.58
N LEU A 53 -7.28 -16.44 2.75
CA LEU A 53 -7.60 -15.03 2.92
C LEU A 53 -6.34 -14.16 2.83
N VAL A 54 -5.27 -14.54 3.56
CA VAL A 54 -3.99 -13.82 3.53
C VAL A 54 -3.44 -13.76 2.11
N GLU A 55 -3.39 -14.89 1.40
CA GLU A 55 -2.93 -14.95 0.01
C GLU A 55 -3.73 -14.01 -0.92
N ARG A 56 -5.06 -14.01 -0.80
CA ARG A 56 -5.92 -13.10 -1.58
C ARG A 56 -5.68 -11.63 -1.25
N LEU A 57 -5.51 -11.29 0.03
CA LEU A 57 -5.25 -9.93 0.45
C LEU A 57 -3.87 -9.45 -0.02
N LEU A 58 -2.85 -10.31 0.01
CA LEU A 58 -1.53 -10.02 -0.53
C LEU A 58 -1.58 -9.80 -2.04
N SER A 59 -2.20 -10.71 -2.78
CA SER A 59 -2.36 -10.58 -4.24
C SER A 59 -3.14 -9.31 -4.63
N HIS A 60 -4.20 -8.98 -3.89
CA HIS A 60 -4.93 -7.73 -4.09
C HIS A 60 -4.06 -6.51 -3.79
N GLY A 61 -3.30 -6.55 -2.71
CA GLY A 61 -2.40 -5.47 -2.31
C GLY A 61 -1.31 -5.19 -3.33
N THR A 62 -0.66 -6.23 -3.85
CA THR A 62 0.34 -6.08 -4.93
C THR A 62 -0.26 -5.49 -6.20
N ALA A 63 -1.45 -5.96 -6.60
CA ALA A 63 -2.14 -5.39 -7.77
C ALA A 63 -2.46 -3.89 -7.58
N LEU A 64 -2.86 -3.47 -6.39
CA LEU A 64 -3.10 -2.05 -6.08
C LEU A 64 -1.81 -1.23 -6.10
N ILE A 65 -0.69 -1.76 -5.62
CA ILE A 65 0.61 -1.08 -5.71
C ILE A 65 0.98 -0.87 -7.19
N SER A 66 0.92 -1.92 -8.01
CA SER A 66 1.22 -1.82 -9.45
C SER A 66 0.31 -0.81 -10.14
N GLN A 67 -0.98 -0.85 -9.88
CA GLN A 67 -1.94 0.13 -10.41
C GLN A 67 -1.61 1.57 -9.97
N SER A 68 -1.20 1.76 -8.73
CA SER A 68 -0.82 3.08 -8.19
C SER A 68 0.40 3.65 -8.92
N ILE A 69 1.38 2.80 -9.22
CA ILE A 69 2.58 3.17 -9.99
C ILE A 69 2.20 3.62 -11.41
N GLU A 70 1.32 2.89 -12.08
CA GLU A 70 0.82 3.24 -13.41
C GLU A 70 0.08 4.58 -13.40
N VAL A 71 -0.87 4.76 -12.47
CA VAL A 71 -1.66 6.00 -12.32
C VAL A 71 -0.74 7.18 -11.98
N ALA A 72 0.29 6.98 -11.18
CA ALA A 72 1.26 8.01 -10.85
C ALA A 72 2.15 8.41 -12.03
N GLN A 73 2.23 7.58 -13.08
CA GLN A 73 3.05 7.83 -14.27
C GLN A 73 4.53 8.08 -13.92
N LEU A 74 5.09 7.20 -13.09
CA LEU A 74 6.43 7.37 -12.53
C LEU A 74 7.53 7.50 -13.59
N HIS A 75 7.32 6.96 -14.80
CA HIS A 75 8.32 6.97 -15.86
C HIS A 75 8.27 8.23 -16.75
N THR A 76 7.15 8.95 -16.78
CA THR A 76 6.92 9.99 -17.83
C THR A 76 6.64 11.37 -17.26
N SER A 77 6.10 11.45 -16.04
CA SER A 77 5.72 12.74 -15.46
C SER A 77 6.88 13.39 -14.69
N PRO A 78 6.85 14.72 -14.51
CA PRO A 78 7.80 15.41 -13.62
C PRO A 78 7.85 14.75 -12.24
N PRO A 79 9.03 14.50 -11.65
CA PRO A 79 9.15 13.66 -10.44
C PRO A 79 8.30 14.13 -9.25
N LEU A 80 8.19 15.43 -8.99
CA LEU A 80 7.37 15.93 -7.87
C LEU A 80 5.88 15.72 -8.11
N GLU A 81 5.41 15.85 -9.35
CA GLU A 81 4.01 15.59 -9.68
C GLU A 81 3.68 14.11 -9.59
N ALA A 82 4.58 13.26 -10.09
CA ALA A 82 4.45 11.81 -10.00
C ALA A 82 4.41 11.36 -8.53
N LEU A 83 5.29 11.90 -7.68
CA LEU A 83 5.31 11.63 -6.24
C LEU A 83 3.99 12.03 -5.56
N ARG A 84 3.43 13.19 -5.87
CA ARG A 84 2.14 13.63 -5.32
C ARG A 84 0.99 12.73 -5.71
N ARG A 85 0.97 12.27 -6.97
CA ARG A 85 -0.05 11.30 -7.44
C ARG A 85 0.11 9.95 -6.75
N LEU A 86 1.35 9.48 -6.58
CA LEU A 86 1.65 8.26 -5.86
C LEU A 86 1.15 8.34 -4.40
N ILE A 87 1.40 9.45 -3.70
CA ILE A 87 0.89 9.71 -2.35
C ILE A 87 -0.64 9.62 -2.33
N ALA A 88 -1.30 10.33 -3.24
CA ALA A 88 -2.76 10.37 -3.28
C ALA A 88 -3.36 8.98 -3.51
N THR A 89 -2.87 8.25 -4.51
CA THR A 89 -3.36 6.92 -4.85
C THR A 89 -3.10 5.90 -3.75
N HIS A 90 -1.91 5.92 -3.14
CA HIS A 90 -1.62 5.02 -2.01
C HIS A 90 -2.48 5.33 -0.78
N LEU A 91 -2.82 6.60 -0.53
CA LEU A 91 -3.71 6.98 0.57
C LEU A 91 -5.16 6.56 0.34
N GLU A 92 -5.60 6.39 -0.89
CA GLU A 92 -6.91 5.80 -1.22
C GLU A 92 -6.99 4.33 -0.79
N HIS A 93 -5.86 3.63 -0.74
CA HIS A 93 -5.74 2.20 -0.41
C HIS A 93 -5.00 1.94 0.91
N ARG A 94 -5.00 2.89 1.85
CA ARG A 94 -4.21 2.84 3.10
C ARG A 94 -4.53 1.64 3.99
N GLU A 95 -5.76 1.11 3.98
CA GLU A 95 -6.14 -0.08 4.76
C GLU A 95 -5.37 -1.31 4.26
N VAL A 96 -5.24 -1.44 2.94
CA VAL A 96 -4.47 -2.51 2.30
C VAL A 96 -2.96 -2.29 2.50
N ALA A 97 -2.49 -1.05 2.37
CA ALA A 97 -1.09 -0.71 2.66
C ALA A 97 -0.70 -1.06 4.10
N THR A 98 -1.58 -0.78 5.07
CA THR A 98 -1.38 -1.18 6.47
C THR A 98 -1.31 -2.71 6.62
N PHE A 99 -2.19 -3.46 5.95
CA PHE A 99 -2.15 -4.92 5.96
C PHE A 99 -0.82 -5.44 5.40
N LEU A 100 -0.37 -4.92 4.27
CA LEU A 100 0.89 -5.31 3.66
C LEU A 100 2.07 -5.07 4.62
N MET A 101 2.11 -3.94 5.34
CA MET A 101 3.15 -3.66 6.32
C MET A 101 3.29 -4.75 7.39
N TYR A 102 2.16 -5.30 7.85
CA TYR A 102 2.15 -6.33 8.90
C TYR A 102 2.42 -7.75 8.39
N TYR A 103 2.04 -8.04 7.16
CA TYR A 103 2.06 -9.40 6.62
C TYR A 103 3.14 -9.65 5.57
N TRP A 104 3.72 -8.59 4.97
CA TRP A 104 4.76 -8.72 3.95
C TRP A 104 6.06 -9.35 4.47
N LYS A 105 6.42 -9.06 5.72
CA LYS A 105 7.68 -9.53 6.35
C LYS A 105 7.54 -10.87 7.06
N ASP A 106 6.38 -11.51 7.02
CA ASP A 106 6.22 -12.85 7.59
C ASP A 106 6.93 -13.87 6.68
N ALA A 107 7.99 -14.51 7.21
CA ALA A 107 8.79 -15.49 6.49
C ALA A 107 7.99 -16.72 6.01
N SER A 108 6.75 -16.90 6.50
CA SER A 108 5.81 -17.91 6.02
C SER A 108 5.05 -17.48 4.75
N THR A 109 5.14 -16.21 4.37
CA THR A 109 4.51 -15.70 3.14
C THR A 109 5.43 -16.00 1.96
N PRO A 110 4.96 -16.75 0.93
CA PRO A 110 5.76 -16.95 -0.27
C PRO A 110 6.17 -15.59 -0.84
N PRO A 111 7.41 -15.43 -1.35
CA PRO A 111 7.76 -14.23 -2.08
C PRO A 111 6.70 -14.07 -3.18
N THR A 112 5.90 -13.01 -3.13
CA THR A 112 5.03 -12.67 -4.24
C THR A 112 5.94 -12.44 -5.44
N ALA A 113 5.70 -13.16 -6.52
CA ALA A 113 6.63 -13.34 -7.62
C ALA A 113 7.03 -12.06 -8.38
N ASP A 114 6.53 -10.90 -8.00
CA ASP A 114 6.75 -9.66 -8.72
C ASP A 114 7.22 -8.54 -7.77
N ALA A 115 8.53 -8.50 -7.52
CA ALA A 115 9.21 -7.31 -6.97
C ALA A 115 9.30 -6.15 -8.00
N ASP A 116 8.50 -6.19 -9.06
CA ASP A 116 8.48 -5.18 -10.12
C ASP A 116 8.20 -3.77 -9.59
N TRP A 117 7.48 -3.66 -8.49
CA TRP A 117 7.22 -2.35 -7.87
C TRP A 117 8.49 -1.73 -7.24
N GLU A 118 9.41 -2.52 -6.67
CA GLU A 118 10.69 -2.03 -6.14
C GLU A 118 11.54 -1.49 -7.30
N VAL A 119 11.64 -2.26 -8.38
CA VAL A 119 12.36 -1.85 -9.60
C VAL A 119 11.77 -0.59 -10.21
N ALA A 120 10.44 -0.47 -10.22
CA ALA A 120 9.77 0.72 -10.73
C ALA A 120 10.04 1.97 -9.87
N LEU A 121 10.04 1.84 -8.54
CA LEU A 121 10.37 2.94 -7.63
C LEU A 121 11.86 3.29 -7.70
N ASP A 122 12.76 2.31 -7.75
CA ASP A 122 14.20 2.55 -7.92
C ASP A 122 14.49 3.33 -9.20
N SER A 123 13.86 2.92 -10.32
CA SER A 123 13.98 3.60 -11.60
C SER A 123 13.44 5.03 -11.55
N PHE A 124 12.32 5.23 -10.85
CA PHE A 124 11.72 6.55 -10.63
C PHE A 124 12.64 7.47 -9.84
N PHE A 125 13.21 6.98 -8.73
CA PHE A 125 14.11 7.78 -7.92
C PHE A 125 15.42 8.06 -8.65
N LEU A 126 15.97 7.09 -9.38
CA LEU A 126 17.16 7.29 -10.21
C LEU A 126 16.92 8.39 -11.26
N ARG A 127 15.83 8.34 -11.98
CA ARG A 127 15.44 9.40 -12.94
C ARG A 127 15.31 10.77 -12.26
N GLY A 128 14.70 10.83 -11.09
CA GLY A 128 14.58 12.09 -10.34
C GLY A 128 15.93 12.62 -9.81
N GLN A 129 16.91 11.74 -9.58
CA GLN A 129 18.30 12.14 -9.29
C GLN A 129 18.99 12.71 -10.53
N GLU A 130 18.83 12.09 -11.69
CA GLU A 130 19.35 12.57 -12.97
C GLU A 130 18.76 13.94 -13.37
N GLU A 131 17.48 14.18 -13.04
CA GLU A 131 16.79 15.45 -13.23
C GLU A 131 17.11 16.52 -12.15
N GLY A 132 17.96 16.20 -11.16
CA GLY A 132 18.34 17.11 -10.07
C GLY A 132 17.23 17.39 -9.03
N VAL A 133 16.20 16.55 -8.98
CA VAL A 133 15.06 16.69 -8.03
C VAL A 133 15.37 16.01 -6.70
N PHE A 134 15.93 14.81 -6.76
CA PHE A 134 16.31 14.04 -5.57
C PHE A 134 17.83 14.06 -5.35
N ARG A 135 18.23 13.92 -4.10
CA ARG A 135 19.62 13.89 -3.69
C ARG A 135 20.37 12.68 -4.28
N ILE A 136 21.63 12.90 -4.67
CA ILE A 136 22.48 11.89 -5.33
C ILE A 136 23.46 11.18 -4.37
N ASP A 137 23.56 11.63 -3.12
CA ASP A 137 24.42 11.03 -2.11
C ASP A 137 23.80 9.79 -1.43
N MET A 138 22.57 9.45 -1.79
CA MET A 138 21.89 8.20 -1.44
C MET A 138 21.54 7.43 -2.72
N PRO A 139 21.88 6.14 -2.83
CA PRO A 139 21.42 5.30 -3.94
C PRO A 139 19.88 5.25 -4.05
N ALA A 140 19.36 5.13 -5.27
CA ALA A 140 17.91 5.07 -5.51
C ALA A 140 17.17 3.99 -4.67
N PRO A 141 17.69 2.77 -4.48
CA PRO A 141 17.07 1.79 -3.58
C PRO A 141 16.92 2.27 -2.14
N VAL A 142 17.84 3.10 -1.64
CA VAL A 142 17.71 3.70 -0.29
C VAL A 142 16.59 4.70 -0.24
N LEU A 143 16.36 5.47 -1.31
CA LEU A 143 15.21 6.38 -1.41
C LEU A 143 13.90 5.60 -1.47
N THR A 144 13.86 4.44 -2.15
CA THR A 144 12.73 3.52 -2.16
C THR A 144 12.39 3.02 -0.75
N GLU A 145 13.39 2.54 0.00
CA GLU A 145 13.19 2.08 1.39
C GLU A 145 12.72 3.21 2.31
N LEU A 146 13.29 4.41 2.18
CA LEU A 146 12.86 5.60 2.94
C LEU A 146 11.42 5.98 2.60
N TRP A 147 11.05 5.96 1.31
CA TRP A 147 9.69 6.22 0.85
C TRP A 147 8.70 5.27 1.51
N VAL A 148 8.93 3.96 1.38
CA VAL A 148 8.06 2.92 1.95
C VAL A 148 7.94 3.08 3.47
N THR A 149 9.06 3.28 4.16
CA THR A 149 9.09 3.40 5.63
C THR A 149 8.35 4.65 6.11
N ILE A 150 8.57 5.80 5.49
CA ILE A 150 7.90 7.07 5.85
C ILE A 150 6.40 6.96 5.59
N PHE A 151 6.02 6.48 4.40
CA PHE A 151 4.61 6.33 4.04
C PHE A 151 3.88 5.41 5.02
N LEU A 152 4.36 4.19 5.20
CA LEU A 152 3.73 3.21 6.08
C LEU A 152 3.72 3.64 7.55
N GLY A 153 4.81 4.25 8.03
CA GLY A 153 4.89 4.74 9.40
C GLY A 153 3.90 5.87 9.70
N LEU A 154 3.69 6.79 8.76
CA LEU A 154 2.74 7.90 8.92
C LEU A 154 1.28 7.41 8.78
N VAL A 155 0.99 6.47 7.88
CA VAL A 155 -0.32 5.83 7.74
C VAL A 155 -0.69 5.04 9.00
N ASP A 156 0.25 4.26 9.55
CA ASP A 156 0.02 3.56 10.82
C ASP A 156 -0.14 4.52 12.01
N GLY A 157 0.59 5.62 12.00
CA GLY A 157 0.41 6.71 12.98
C GLY A 157 -0.99 7.34 12.94
N GLU A 158 -1.54 7.54 11.74
CA GLU A 158 -2.93 8.00 11.53
C GLU A 158 -3.93 6.96 12.06
N ARG A 159 -3.76 5.70 11.68
CA ARG A 159 -4.61 4.58 12.15
C ARG A 159 -4.66 4.49 13.68
N ARG A 160 -3.54 4.69 14.35
CA ARG A 160 -3.45 4.69 15.83
C ARG A 160 -3.92 5.98 16.49
N GLY A 161 -4.43 6.95 15.72
CA GLY A 161 -4.92 8.23 16.23
C GLY A 161 -3.82 9.19 16.71
N ARG A 162 -2.55 8.95 16.39
CA ARG A 162 -1.41 9.82 16.74
C ARG A 162 -1.20 10.98 15.76
N ILE A 163 -1.67 10.80 14.53
CA ILE A 163 -1.54 11.76 13.44
C ILE A 163 -2.94 12.06 12.91
N ALA A 164 -3.24 13.32 12.69
CA ALA A 164 -4.51 13.72 12.11
C ALA A 164 -4.59 13.30 10.63
N ARG A 165 -5.75 12.81 10.21
CA ARG A 165 -6.03 12.48 8.80
C ARG A 165 -5.95 13.69 7.88
N SER A 166 -6.43 14.84 8.39
CA SER A 166 -6.35 16.11 7.67
C SER A 166 -4.89 16.50 7.46
N GLY A 167 -4.49 16.70 6.21
CA GLY A 167 -3.12 17.11 5.86
C GLY A 167 -2.10 15.97 5.82
N LEU A 168 -2.51 14.69 5.95
CA LEU A 168 -1.60 13.55 5.94
C LEU A 168 -0.78 13.49 4.64
N ALA A 169 -1.39 13.72 3.48
CA ALA A 169 -0.69 13.75 2.18
C ALA A 169 0.45 14.77 2.18
N SER A 170 0.17 16.01 2.61
CA SER A 170 1.19 17.06 2.70
C SER A 170 2.26 16.76 3.76
N LEU A 171 1.91 16.05 4.82
CA LEU A 171 2.88 15.62 5.83
C LEU A 171 3.83 14.56 5.26
N ILE A 172 3.31 13.57 4.54
CA ILE A 172 4.11 12.53 3.87
C ILE A 172 5.06 13.19 2.85
N GLU A 173 4.54 14.07 1.98
CA GLU A 173 5.35 14.78 1.00
C GLU A 173 6.50 15.54 1.67
N ARG A 174 6.21 16.36 2.67
CA ARG A 174 7.25 17.14 3.37
C ARG A 174 8.23 16.25 4.12
N ALA A 175 7.78 15.22 4.82
CA ALA A 175 8.65 14.33 5.56
C ALA A 175 9.64 13.61 4.63
N PHE A 176 9.18 13.17 3.47
CA PHE A 176 10.03 12.55 2.47
C PHE A 176 10.97 13.56 1.81
N LEU A 177 10.45 14.66 1.29
CA LEU A 177 11.25 15.65 0.54
C LEU A 177 12.30 16.34 1.41
N GLN A 178 12.05 16.60 2.69
CA GLN A 178 13.07 17.18 3.59
C GLN A 178 14.28 16.23 3.77
N GLY A 179 14.09 14.92 3.60
CA GLY A 179 15.17 13.93 3.61
C GLY A 179 15.73 13.56 2.23
N ALA A 180 14.95 13.74 1.15
CA ALA A 180 15.25 13.23 -0.19
C ALA A 180 15.49 14.33 -1.24
N ALA A 181 15.11 15.59 -0.98
CA ALA A 181 15.31 16.67 -1.94
C ALA A 181 16.81 17.03 -2.06
N HIS A 182 17.21 17.38 -3.27
CA HIS A 182 18.53 17.97 -3.52
C HIS A 182 18.58 19.35 -2.83
N LYS A 183 19.70 19.62 -2.14
CA LYS A 183 19.94 20.92 -1.49
C LYS A 183 20.65 21.84 -2.46
#